data_f1ef7f4dc66601bb007e5e4e49c1682a
#
_entry.id   f1ef7f4dc66601bb007e5e4e49c1682a
#
_cell.length_a   1.000
_cell.length_b   1.000
_cell.length_c   1.000
_cell.angle_alpha   90.00
_cell.angle_beta   90.00
_cell.angle_gamma   90.00
#
_symmetry.space_group_name_H-M   'P 1'
#
loop_
_entity.id
_entity.type
_entity.pdbx_description
1 polymer ?
#
loop_
_entity_poly.entity_id
_entity_poly.type
_entity_poly.pdbx_seq_one_letter_code
_entity_poly.pdbx_strand_id
1 'polypeptide(L)'
;MLTWGPLGAMGPIMHVQRPESSEPSPLRRPEPWQVAALYRFARFEDHVSLRDPLERLCREHGIRGTLLLAREGINGTIAGTPEGIASVVDHIRALPDCADLDVKLSSAAAMPFHRMKVRLKREIVTMGEPDIDPRATVGTYVEPQDWNALISDPDTIVIDTRNDYEVAVGTFEGAIDPKTATFRDFPEWFRRERERLLEHNKGKGKPTKVAMFCTGGIRCEKSTAFLKQEGIEDVFHLKGGILKYLETVPETESLWRGECFVFDQRVTIGHGLVEGSYTLCHACRRPVDEADRHSPLYEEGVSCPACHAERTDEQRASYRERHRQEALAAAQGRPHVGAVRAEERGDPAE
;
A
#
# COMPACT_ATOMS: atom_id res chain seq x y z
N MET A 1 0.15 98.84 33.68
CA MET A 1 -0.59 98.45 32.46
C MET A 1 0.32 97.53 31.69
N LEU A 2 0.04 96.21 31.73
CA LEU A 2 0.86 95.19 31.11
C LEU A 2 0.15 94.77 29.81
N THR A 3 0.82 94.87 28.68
CA THR A 3 0.34 94.45 27.34
C THR A 3 0.95 93.11 27.00
N TRP A 4 0.07 92.18 26.68
CA TRP A 4 0.40 90.82 26.25
C TRP A 4 0.75 90.86 24.75
N GLY A 5 1.87 90.19 24.37
CA GLY A 5 2.23 89.94 23.00
C GLY A 5 1.80 88.53 22.53
N PRO A 6 1.63 88.24 21.24
CA PRO A 6 0.98 87.02 20.76
C PRO A 6 1.90 85.84 20.67
N LEU A 7 1.29 84.64 20.95
CA LEU A 7 1.85 83.27 20.90
C LEU A 7 2.28 82.88 19.48
N GLY A 8 3.50 82.33 19.40
CA GLY A 8 4.07 81.84 18.16
C GLY A 8 3.38 80.56 17.64
N ALA A 9 3.39 80.45 16.34
CA ALA A 9 2.79 79.31 15.59
C ALA A 9 3.49 77.95 15.87
N MET A 10 2.71 76.95 16.22
CA MET A 10 3.15 75.56 16.28
C MET A 10 3.34 75.03 14.86
N GLY A 11 4.53 74.52 14.58
CA GLY A 11 4.84 73.78 13.36
C GLY A 11 4.18 72.45 13.26
N PRO A 12 4.09 71.85 12.07
CA PRO A 12 3.35 70.61 11.85
C PRO A 12 4.03 69.39 12.53
N ILE A 13 3.21 68.58 13.26
CA ILE A 13 3.61 67.36 13.88
C ILE A 13 3.86 66.32 12.76
N MET A 14 5.10 65.88 12.59
CA MET A 14 5.43 64.76 11.71
C MET A 14 4.84 63.49 12.30
N HIS A 15 3.87 62.87 11.58
CA HIS A 15 3.41 61.53 11.84
C HIS A 15 4.52 60.54 11.45
N VAL A 16 5.17 59.98 12.45
CA VAL A 16 6.04 58.79 12.28
C VAL A 16 5.10 57.62 12.02
N GLN A 17 5.03 57.14 10.78
CA GLN A 17 4.40 55.88 10.43
C GLN A 17 5.19 54.76 11.13
N ARG A 18 4.54 54.01 12.03
CA ARG A 18 5.04 52.72 12.54
C ARG A 18 5.15 51.78 11.36
N PRO A 19 6.23 51.00 11.22
CA PRO A 19 6.27 49.93 10.24
C PRO A 19 5.15 48.94 10.57
N GLU A 20 4.32 48.61 9.57
CA GLU A 20 3.34 47.54 9.65
C GLU A 20 4.06 46.27 10.10
N SER A 21 3.62 45.72 11.22
CA SER A 21 4.06 44.39 11.69
C SER A 21 3.66 43.39 10.61
N SER A 22 4.63 42.88 9.87
CA SER A 22 4.42 41.74 9.00
C SER A 22 3.93 40.57 9.87
N GLU A 23 2.65 40.24 9.79
CA GLU A 23 2.12 39.02 10.36
C GLU A 23 3.00 37.86 9.84
N PRO A 24 3.43 36.90 10.73
CA PRO A 24 4.15 35.75 10.26
C PRO A 24 3.24 35.00 9.32
N SER A 25 3.69 34.79 8.08
CA SER A 25 3.03 33.96 7.07
C SER A 25 2.60 32.64 7.74
N PRO A 26 1.33 32.20 7.59
CA PRO A 26 0.89 30.97 8.20
C PRO A 26 1.84 29.87 7.76
N LEU A 27 2.46 29.17 8.72
CA LEU A 27 3.34 28.03 8.47
C LEU A 27 2.56 27.08 7.55
N ARG A 28 2.98 26.97 6.29
CA ARG A 28 2.42 25.99 5.36
C ARG A 28 2.52 24.64 6.07
N ARG A 29 1.37 23.99 6.30
CA ARG A 29 1.37 22.60 6.73
C ARG A 29 2.17 21.85 5.68
N PRO A 30 3.13 20.99 6.07
CA PRO A 30 3.85 20.19 5.10
C PRO A 30 2.83 19.44 4.25
N GLU A 31 2.99 19.51 2.93
CA GLU A 31 2.11 18.76 2.03
C GLU A 31 2.22 17.27 2.36
N PRO A 32 1.10 16.56 2.41
CA PRO A 32 1.12 15.13 2.72
C PRO A 32 1.95 14.39 1.65
N TRP A 33 2.64 13.35 2.07
CA TRP A 33 3.35 12.48 1.16
C TRP A 33 2.35 11.76 0.24
N GLN A 34 2.63 11.77 -1.06
CA GLN A 34 1.85 10.99 -2.01
C GLN A 34 2.36 9.56 -2.06
N VAL A 35 1.45 8.60 -1.98
CA VAL A 35 1.74 7.17 -2.10
C VAL A 35 1.10 6.65 -3.38
N ALA A 36 1.91 5.97 -4.20
CA ALA A 36 1.47 5.33 -5.44
C ALA A 36 1.64 3.81 -5.33
N ALA A 37 0.54 3.07 -5.28
CA ALA A 37 0.52 1.64 -5.50
C ALA A 37 0.31 1.40 -7.01
N LEU A 38 1.25 0.71 -7.66
CA LEU A 38 1.26 0.58 -9.11
C LEU A 38 1.62 -0.84 -9.56
N TYR A 39 1.06 -1.25 -10.67
CA TYR A 39 1.49 -2.46 -11.34
C TYR A 39 1.13 -2.44 -12.85
N ARG A 40 1.87 -3.24 -13.62
CA ARG A 40 1.53 -3.57 -15.00
C ARG A 40 2.09 -4.93 -15.36
N PHE A 41 1.25 -5.81 -15.89
CA PHE A 41 1.73 -6.96 -16.64
C PHE A 41 2.19 -6.49 -18.02
N ALA A 42 3.49 -6.61 -18.28
CA ALA A 42 4.17 -6.17 -19.48
C ALA A 42 5.23 -7.21 -19.87
N ARG A 43 5.69 -7.20 -21.11
CA ARG A 43 6.75 -8.11 -21.53
C ARG A 43 8.09 -7.38 -21.60
N PHE A 44 8.93 -7.60 -20.60
CA PHE A 44 10.28 -7.07 -20.59
C PHE A 44 11.27 -8.12 -21.07
N GLU A 45 11.87 -7.89 -22.25
CA GLU A 45 12.92 -8.76 -22.78
C GLU A 45 14.17 -8.73 -21.87
N ASP A 46 14.54 -7.55 -21.38
CA ASP A 46 15.64 -7.34 -20.42
C ASP A 46 15.19 -6.48 -19.22
N HIS A 47 14.48 -7.12 -18.28
CA HIS A 47 14.08 -6.45 -17.05
C HIS A 47 15.25 -6.15 -16.10
N VAL A 48 16.41 -6.79 -16.32
CA VAL A 48 17.60 -6.60 -15.47
C VAL A 48 18.20 -5.23 -15.72
N SER A 49 18.32 -4.80 -16.97
CA SER A 49 18.86 -3.49 -17.34
C SER A 49 17.99 -2.32 -16.89
N LEU A 50 16.68 -2.54 -16.63
CA LEU A 50 15.76 -1.50 -16.16
C LEU A 50 15.98 -1.14 -14.69
N ARG A 51 16.61 -2.02 -13.91
CA ARG A 51 16.72 -1.87 -12.45
C ARG A 51 17.47 -0.61 -12.04
N ASP A 52 18.72 -0.49 -12.48
CA ASP A 52 19.64 0.55 -11.99
C ASP A 52 19.22 1.97 -12.46
N PRO A 53 18.79 2.19 -13.72
CA PRO A 53 18.22 3.47 -14.12
C PRO A 53 16.99 3.87 -13.31
N LEU A 54 16.05 2.93 -13.07
CA LEU A 54 14.84 3.20 -12.32
C LEU A 54 15.15 3.49 -10.84
N GLU A 55 16.06 2.76 -10.21
CA GLU A 55 16.45 3.01 -8.83
C GLU A 55 17.14 4.37 -8.68
N ARG A 56 17.98 4.76 -9.63
CA ARG A 56 18.65 6.08 -9.67
C ARG A 56 17.61 7.19 -9.79
N LEU A 57 16.69 7.10 -10.75
CA LEU A 57 15.61 8.07 -10.92
C LEU A 57 14.78 8.24 -9.63
N CYS A 58 14.40 7.12 -9.00
CA CYS A 58 13.68 7.18 -7.74
C CYS A 58 14.47 7.91 -6.64
N ARG A 59 15.77 7.67 -6.54
CA ARG A 59 16.64 8.33 -5.55
C ARG A 59 16.79 9.83 -5.83
N GLU A 60 16.97 10.22 -7.09
CA GLU A 60 17.07 11.62 -7.51
C GLU A 60 15.83 12.44 -7.16
N HIS A 61 14.65 11.82 -7.24
CA HIS A 61 13.37 12.42 -6.86
C HIS A 61 12.96 12.20 -5.39
N GLY A 62 13.86 11.68 -4.54
CA GLY A 62 13.58 11.44 -3.11
C GLY A 62 12.51 10.38 -2.84
N ILE A 63 12.23 9.53 -3.82
CA ILE A 63 11.22 8.47 -3.73
C ILE A 63 11.72 7.33 -2.83
N ARG A 64 10.83 6.82 -1.98
CA ARG A 64 11.05 5.62 -1.17
C ARG A 64 9.97 4.59 -1.45
N GLY A 65 10.26 3.33 -1.17
CA GLY A 65 9.31 2.24 -1.40
C GLY A 65 9.96 0.99 -1.97
N THR A 66 9.16 0.15 -2.60
CA THR A 66 9.66 -1.06 -3.25
C THR A 66 9.01 -1.22 -4.62
N LEU A 67 9.84 -1.37 -5.65
CA LEU A 67 9.42 -1.80 -6.99
C LEU A 67 9.99 -3.18 -7.28
N LEU A 68 9.17 -4.05 -7.83
CA LEU A 68 9.50 -5.39 -8.27
C LEU A 68 9.52 -5.40 -9.80
N LEU A 69 10.59 -5.86 -10.39
CA LEU A 69 10.75 -6.05 -11.83
C LEU A 69 10.90 -7.53 -12.14
N ALA A 70 10.16 -8.01 -13.11
CA ALA A 70 10.27 -9.36 -13.66
C ALA A 70 10.07 -9.32 -15.18
N ARG A 71 10.27 -10.45 -15.86
CA ARG A 71 9.96 -10.55 -17.31
C ARG A 71 8.49 -10.28 -17.63
N GLU A 72 7.60 -10.53 -16.66
CA GLU A 72 6.16 -10.35 -16.79
C GLU A 72 5.68 -8.93 -16.42
N GLY A 73 6.58 -7.99 -16.04
CA GLY A 73 6.19 -6.60 -15.80
C GLY A 73 6.81 -5.95 -14.57
N ILE A 74 6.05 -5.01 -14.00
CA ILE A 74 6.41 -4.20 -12.84
C ILE A 74 5.28 -4.17 -11.80
N ASN A 75 5.65 -4.15 -10.51
CA ASN A 75 4.71 -4.01 -9.40
C ASN A 75 5.38 -3.33 -8.21
N GLY A 76 4.65 -2.54 -7.45
CA GLY A 76 5.15 -2.02 -6.19
C GLY A 76 4.34 -0.89 -5.59
N THR A 77 4.86 -0.40 -4.47
CA THR A 77 4.34 0.80 -3.81
C THR A 77 5.50 1.73 -3.50
N ILE A 78 5.35 2.99 -3.88
CA ILE A 78 6.34 4.05 -3.69
C ILE A 78 5.69 5.28 -3.09
N ALA A 79 6.47 6.10 -2.40
CA ALA A 79 6.02 7.37 -1.83
C ALA A 79 7.07 8.47 -2.02
N GLY A 80 6.58 9.70 -2.17
CA GLY A 80 7.40 10.90 -2.37
C GLY A 80 6.54 12.15 -2.46
N THR A 81 7.13 13.25 -2.95
CA THR A 81 6.35 14.41 -3.32
C THR A 81 5.46 14.11 -4.54
N PRO A 82 4.35 14.83 -4.74
CA PRO A 82 3.50 14.65 -5.92
C PRO A 82 4.27 14.71 -7.24
N GLU A 83 5.20 15.67 -7.35
CA GLU A 83 6.03 15.88 -8.56
C GLU A 83 7.00 14.71 -8.76
N GLY A 84 7.62 14.23 -7.68
CA GLY A 84 8.53 13.07 -7.73
C GLY A 84 7.80 11.79 -8.14
N ILE A 85 6.61 11.55 -7.59
CA ILE A 85 5.75 10.44 -7.98
C ILE A 85 5.35 10.54 -9.45
N ALA A 86 4.91 11.72 -9.91
CA ALA A 86 4.56 11.93 -11.31
C ALA A 86 5.73 11.61 -12.25
N SER A 87 6.93 12.13 -11.95
CA SER A 87 8.13 11.88 -12.77
C SER A 87 8.47 10.40 -12.89
N VAL A 88 8.40 9.65 -11.79
CA VAL A 88 8.68 8.20 -11.80
C VAL A 88 7.58 7.42 -12.52
N VAL A 89 6.32 7.76 -12.32
CA VAL A 89 5.17 7.14 -13.00
C VAL A 89 5.26 7.35 -14.50
N ASP A 90 5.57 8.58 -14.96
CA ASP A 90 5.70 8.89 -16.39
C ASP A 90 6.87 8.14 -17.04
N HIS A 91 8.00 8.01 -16.30
CA HIS A 91 9.11 7.19 -16.76
C HIS A 91 8.70 5.71 -16.93
N ILE A 92 7.96 5.14 -15.96
CA ILE A 92 7.49 3.76 -16.04
C ILE A 92 6.50 3.60 -17.20
N ARG A 93 5.59 4.55 -17.42
CA ARG A 93 4.66 4.54 -18.55
C ARG A 93 5.34 4.57 -19.92
N ALA A 94 6.54 5.14 -20.00
CA ALA A 94 7.35 5.16 -21.21
C ALA A 94 8.07 3.83 -21.51
N LEU A 95 8.07 2.87 -20.54
CA LEU A 95 8.62 1.54 -20.78
C LEU A 95 7.70 0.74 -21.73
N PRO A 96 8.24 -0.27 -22.44
CA PRO A 96 7.45 -1.14 -23.32
C PRO A 96 6.24 -1.73 -22.58
N ASP A 97 5.08 -1.73 -23.23
CA ASP A 97 3.78 -2.26 -22.73
C ASP A 97 3.27 -1.61 -21.43
N CYS A 98 3.87 -0.49 -20.98
CA CYS A 98 3.52 0.16 -19.70
C CYS A 98 2.66 1.42 -19.83
N ALA A 99 2.22 1.82 -21.03
CA ALA A 99 1.42 3.03 -21.23
C ALA A 99 0.16 3.06 -20.34
N ASP A 100 -0.49 1.91 -20.18
CA ASP A 100 -1.69 1.73 -19.32
C ASP A 100 -1.33 1.24 -17.90
N LEU A 101 -0.22 1.75 -17.33
CA LEU A 101 0.17 1.44 -15.95
C LEU A 101 -0.97 1.73 -14.98
N ASP A 102 -1.43 0.73 -14.24
CA ASP A 102 -2.42 0.92 -13.17
C ASP A 102 -1.74 1.62 -11.99
N VAL A 103 -2.24 2.78 -11.59
CA VAL A 103 -1.70 3.58 -10.48
C VAL A 103 -2.84 4.00 -9.55
N LYS A 104 -2.71 3.66 -8.29
CA LYS A 104 -3.62 4.07 -7.22
C LYS A 104 -2.90 5.02 -6.29
N LEU A 105 -3.42 6.25 -6.21
CA LEU A 105 -2.85 7.31 -5.39
C LEU A 105 -3.57 7.38 -4.04
N SER A 106 -2.81 7.61 -2.99
CA SER A 106 -3.31 7.92 -1.65
C SER A 106 -2.32 8.84 -0.94
N SER A 107 -2.69 9.33 0.23
CA SER A 107 -1.84 10.23 1.03
C SER A 107 -1.36 9.55 2.30
N ALA A 108 -0.22 10.02 2.82
CA ALA A 108 0.29 9.67 4.14
C ALA A 108 0.78 10.92 4.87
N ALA A 109 0.51 11.01 6.18
CA ALA A 109 0.93 12.14 7.02
C ALA A 109 2.46 12.19 7.19
N ALA A 110 3.12 11.03 7.16
CA ALA A 110 4.56 10.86 7.22
C ALA A 110 5.05 9.95 6.10
N MET A 111 6.35 10.01 5.76
CA MET A 111 6.95 9.13 4.76
C MET A 111 6.81 7.65 5.17
N PRO A 112 5.98 6.85 4.47
CA PRO A 112 5.62 5.51 4.92
C PRO A 112 6.65 4.43 4.55
N PHE A 113 7.85 4.82 4.13
CA PHE A 113 8.94 3.92 3.79
C PHE A 113 10.29 4.41 4.29
N HIS A 114 11.13 3.49 4.75
CA HIS A 114 12.49 3.85 5.21
C HIS A 114 13.46 4.11 4.05
N ARG A 115 13.38 3.34 2.96
CA ARG A 115 14.33 3.40 1.84
C ARG A 115 13.70 2.99 0.52
N MET A 116 14.35 3.32 -0.61
CA MET A 116 14.02 2.80 -1.93
C MET A 116 14.65 1.42 -2.16
N LYS A 117 13.91 0.53 -2.84
CA LYS A 117 14.37 -0.77 -3.31
C LYS A 117 13.77 -1.08 -4.67
N VAL A 118 14.61 -1.37 -5.66
CA VAL A 118 14.18 -2.00 -6.91
C VAL A 118 14.71 -3.43 -6.93
N ARG A 119 13.81 -4.41 -6.98
CA ARG A 119 14.15 -5.83 -6.85
C ARG A 119 13.80 -6.61 -8.10
N LEU A 120 14.76 -7.38 -8.58
CA LEU A 120 14.51 -8.37 -9.61
C LEU A 120 13.82 -9.60 -9.01
N LYS A 121 12.79 -10.07 -9.69
CA LYS A 121 11.97 -11.20 -9.29
C LYS A 121 11.73 -12.14 -10.49
N ARG A 122 11.25 -13.36 -10.23
CA ARG A 122 10.74 -14.25 -11.28
C ARG A 122 9.34 -13.85 -11.70
N GLU A 123 8.53 -13.41 -10.73
CA GLU A 123 7.15 -12.96 -10.88
C GLU A 123 6.97 -11.63 -10.14
N ILE A 124 6.18 -10.70 -10.71
CA ILE A 124 5.85 -9.43 -10.04
C ILE A 124 4.82 -9.62 -8.92
N VAL A 125 4.07 -10.72 -8.96
CA VAL A 125 3.25 -11.24 -7.88
C VAL A 125 3.37 -12.76 -7.89
N THR A 126 3.93 -13.34 -6.82
CA THR A 126 4.33 -14.75 -6.85
C THR A 126 3.13 -15.67 -6.58
N MET A 127 2.70 -16.38 -7.62
CA MET A 127 1.68 -17.44 -7.52
C MET A 127 2.28 -18.83 -7.66
N GLY A 128 3.44 -18.94 -8.33
CA GLY A 128 4.11 -20.24 -8.53
C GLY A 128 3.62 -21.01 -9.74
N GLU A 129 2.82 -20.39 -10.60
CA GLU A 129 2.31 -20.96 -11.86
C GLU A 129 2.93 -20.17 -13.03
N PRO A 130 4.09 -20.58 -13.55
CA PRO A 130 4.86 -19.78 -14.50
C PRO A 130 4.21 -19.63 -15.87
N ASP A 131 3.27 -20.51 -16.24
CA ASP A 131 2.59 -20.53 -17.53
C ASP A 131 1.34 -19.65 -17.56
N ILE A 132 1.00 -19.01 -16.43
CA ILE A 132 -0.12 -18.07 -16.35
C ILE A 132 0.29 -16.70 -16.89
N ASP A 133 -0.27 -16.33 -18.04
CA ASP A 133 -0.11 -14.99 -18.63
C ASP A 133 -1.45 -14.22 -18.61
N PRO A 134 -1.65 -13.28 -17.65
CA PRO A 134 -2.87 -12.49 -17.56
C PRO A 134 -3.14 -11.62 -18.79
N ARG A 135 -2.13 -11.34 -19.64
CA ARG A 135 -2.31 -10.58 -20.89
C ARG A 135 -2.97 -11.41 -21.99
N ALA A 136 -2.79 -12.74 -21.96
CA ALA A 136 -3.43 -13.66 -22.90
C ALA A 136 -4.86 -13.98 -22.50
N THR A 137 -5.09 -14.19 -21.21
CA THR A 137 -6.42 -14.55 -20.68
C THR A 137 -6.57 -13.99 -19.27
N VAL A 138 -7.68 -13.32 -19.01
CA VAL A 138 -8.01 -12.73 -17.70
C VAL A 138 -9.52 -12.82 -17.48
N GLY A 139 -9.95 -12.77 -16.22
CA GLY A 139 -11.38 -12.68 -15.86
C GLY A 139 -11.98 -11.34 -16.25
N THR A 140 -13.31 -11.27 -16.18
CA THR A 140 -14.04 -10.03 -16.45
C THR A 140 -13.81 -9.02 -15.33
N TYR A 141 -13.37 -7.82 -15.71
CA TYR A 141 -13.25 -6.69 -14.76
C TYR A 141 -14.62 -6.17 -14.39
N VAL A 142 -14.88 -5.98 -13.11
CA VAL A 142 -16.11 -5.40 -12.57
C VAL A 142 -15.77 -4.08 -11.88
N GLU A 143 -16.42 -3.01 -12.31
CA GLU A 143 -16.23 -1.69 -11.69
C GLU A 143 -16.71 -1.70 -10.22
N PRO A 144 -16.12 -0.91 -9.32
CA PRO A 144 -16.50 -0.89 -7.91
C PRO A 144 -17.98 -0.64 -7.65
N GLN A 145 -18.64 0.21 -8.45
CA GLN A 145 -20.06 0.53 -8.33
C GLN A 145 -20.98 -0.64 -8.68
N ASP A 146 -20.53 -1.59 -9.50
CA ASP A 146 -21.28 -2.78 -9.91
C ASP A 146 -20.94 -3.99 -9.04
N TRP A 147 -19.88 -3.88 -8.20
CA TRP A 147 -19.34 -4.98 -7.42
C TRP A 147 -20.34 -5.52 -6.39
N ASN A 148 -21.03 -4.63 -5.67
CA ASN A 148 -22.02 -5.03 -4.67
C ASN A 148 -23.15 -5.89 -5.28
N ALA A 149 -23.63 -5.52 -6.47
CA ALA A 149 -24.67 -6.28 -7.15
C ALA A 149 -24.18 -7.71 -7.53
N LEU A 150 -22.93 -7.83 -8.00
CA LEU A 150 -22.35 -9.12 -8.33
C LEU A 150 -22.17 -10.02 -7.11
N ILE A 151 -21.60 -9.50 -6.01
CA ILE A 151 -21.29 -10.32 -4.83
C ILE A 151 -22.51 -10.62 -3.97
N SER A 152 -23.61 -9.88 -4.16
CA SER A 152 -24.91 -10.16 -3.52
C SER A 152 -25.75 -11.17 -4.30
N ASP A 153 -25.36 -11.54 -5.53
CA ASP A 153 -26.03 -12.57 -6.31
C ASP A 153 -25.79 -13.95 -5.65
N PRO A 154 -26.83 -14.67 -5.24
CA PRO A 154 -26.70 -15.97 -4.57
C PRO A 154 -26.09 -17.07 -5.46
N ASP A 155 -25.95 -16.85 -6.76
CA ASP A 155 -25.27 -17.75 -7.70
C ASP A 155 -23.76 -17.39 -7.86
N THR A 156 -23.27 -16.39 -7.13
CA THR A 156 -21.88 -15.94 -7.16
C THR A 156 -21.11 -16.42 -5.92
N ILE A 157 -19.99 -17.07 -6.14
CA ILE A 157 -18.99 -17.38 -5.10
C ILE A 157 -17.99 -16.24 -5.05
N VAL A 158 -17.80 -15.67 -3.86
CA VAL A 158 -16.84 -14.57 -3.63
C VAL A 158 -15.62 -15.11 -2.92
N ILE A 159 -14.41 -14.86 -3.47
CA ILE A 159 -13.15 -15.37 -2.92
C ILE A 159 -12.19 -14.20 -2.66
N ASP A 160 -11.70 -14.09 -1.44
CA ASP A 160 -10.59 -13.19 -1.10
C ASP A 160 -9.26 -13.85 -1.45
N THR A 161 -8.52 -13.31 -2.42
CA THR A 161 -7.24 -13.89 -2.86
C THR A 161 -6.03 -13.38 -2.06
N ARG A 162 -6.27 -12.71 -0.95
CA ARG A 162 -5.23 -12.19 -0.07
C ARG A 162 -4.76 -13.25 0.93
N ASN A 163 -3.68 -12.93 1.63
CA ASN A 163 -3.17 -13.77 2.70
C ASN A 163 -4.08 -13.67 3.94
N ASP A 164 -4.08 -14.70 4.77
CA ASP A 164 -4.90 -14.83 5.99
C ASP A 164 -4.83 -13.61 6.92
N TYR A 165 -3.63 -13.05 7.14
CA TYR A 165 -3.44 -11.87 7.99
C TYR A 165 -4.02 -10.58 7.39
N GLU A 166 -4.17 -10.50 6.07
CA GLU A 166 -4.83 -9.38 5.39
C GLU A 166 -6.36 -9.52 5.51
N VAL A 167 -6.87 -10.74 5.40
CA VAL A 167 -8.31 -11.05 5.55
C VAL A 167 -8.77 -10.80 6.97
N ALA A 168 -7.94 -11.13 7.97
CA ALA A 168 -8.23 -10.91 9.39
C ALA A 168 -8.49 -9.41 9.75
N VAL A 169 -7.92 -8.48 8.98
CA VAL A 169 -8.11 -7.03 9.17
C VAL A 169 -9.42 -6.53 8.59
N GLY A 170 -9.88 -7.15 7.51
CA GLY A 170 -11.14 -6.82 6.87
C GLY A 170 -11.31 -7.56 5.55
N THR A 171 -12.58 -7.77 5.17
CA THR A 171 -12.96 -8.49 3.94
C THR A 171 -14.38 -8.10 3.49
N PHE A 172 -14.80 -8.51 2.31
CA PHE A 172 -16.21 -8.36 1.90
C PHE A 172 -17.10 -9.37 2.62
N GLU A 173 -18.28 -8.93 2.96
CA GLU A 173 -19.30 -9.78 3.59
C GLU A 173 -19.59 -11.02 2.73
N GLY A 174 -19.55 -12.19 3.34
CA GLY A 174 -19.81 -13.48 2.67
C GLY A 174 -18.65 -14.01 1.82
N ALA A 175 -17.52 -13.32 1.76
CA ALA A 175 -16.36 -13.81 1.03
C ALA A 175 -15.72 -15.03 1.70
N ILE A 176 -15.28 -15.97 0.86
CA ILE A 176 -14.52 -17.14 1.30
C ILE A 176 -13.06 -16.71 1.54
N ASP A 177 -12.58 -16.98 2.74
CA ASP A 177 -11.17 -16.88 3.09
C ASP A 177 -10.48 -18.23 2.81
N PRO A 178 -9.54 -18.31 1.86
CA PRO A 178 -8.76 -19.51 1.59
C PRO A 178 -7.83 -19.93 2.73
N LYS A 179 -7.59 -19.04 3.70
CA LYS A 179 -6.63 -19.21 4.81
C LYS A 179 -5.23 -19.56 4.33
N THR A 180 -4.82 -18.95 3.25
CA THR A 180 -3.48 -19.11 2.68
C THR A 180 -2.51 -18.16 3.36
N ALA A 181 -1.36 -18.67 3.77
CA ALA A 181 -0.29 -17.86 4.35
C ALA A 181 0.38 -16.97 3.28
N THR A 182 0.40 -17.43 2.03
CA THR A 182 0.94 -16.72 0.87
C THR A 182 0.07 -16.95 -0.37
N PHE A 183 0.12 -16.02 -1.32
CA PHE A 183 -0.60 -16.16 -2.60
C PHE A 183 -0.15 -17.38 -3.42
N ARG A 184 1.04 -17.91 -3.14
CA ARG A 184 1.55 -19.14 -3.76
C ARG A 184 0.73 -20.38 -3.40
N ASP A 185 0.05 -20.36 -2.24
CA ASP A 185 -0.74 -21.48 -1.76
C ASP A 185 -2.14 -21.53 -2.41
N PHE A 186 -2.53 -20.44 -3.10
CA PHE A 186 -3.85 -20.31 -3.71
C PHE A 186 -4.17 -21.37 -4.78
N PRO A 187 -3.28 -21.71 -5.73
CA PRO A 187 -3.58 -22.71 -6.73
C PRO A 187 -3.88 -24.09 -6.13
N GLU A 188 -3.09 -24.54 -5.14
CA GLU A 188 -3.30 -25.80 -4.46
C GLU A 188 -4.61 -25.80 -3.68
N TRP A 189 -4.90 -24.73 -2.95
CA TRP A 189 -6.17 -24.55 -2.26
C TRP A 189 -7.35 -24.64 -3.23
N PHE A 190 -7.30 -23.94 -4.37
CA PHE A 190 -8.38 -23.93 -5.35
C PHE A 190 -8.60 -25.33 -5.94
N ARG A 191 -7.55 -26.04 -6.34
CA ARG A 191 -7.66 -27.41 -6.90
C ARG A 191 -8.28 -28.37 -5.89
N ARG A 192 -7.95 -28.26 -4.60
CA ARG A 192 -8.54 -29.07 -3.53
C ARG A 192 -10.02 -28.75 -3.29
N GLU A 193 -10.41 -27.49 -3.33
CA GLU A 193 -11.77 -27.05 -3.01
C GLU A 193 -12.68 -26.97 -4.26
N ARG A 194 -12.13 -27.12 -5.45
CA ARG A 194 -12.80 -26.88 -6.73
C ARG A 194 -14.16 -27.57 -6.85
N GLU A 195 -14.22 -28.85 -6.56
CA GLU A 195 -15.48 -29.60 -6.66
C GLU A 195 -16.55 -29.06 -5.71
N ARG A 196 -16.18 -28.82 -4.46
CA ARG A 196 -17.08 -28.24 -3.45
C ARG A 196 -17.58 -26.85 -3.84
N LEU A 197 -16.72 -26.02 -4.37
CA LEU A 197 -17.07 -24.66 -4.84
C LEU A 197 -18.05 -24.74 -6.02
N LEU A 198 -17.80 -25.60 -6.99
CA LEU A 198 -18.67 -25.74 -8.17
C LEU A 198 -19.99 -26.45 -7.87
N GLU A 199 -20.09 -27.20 -6.77
CA GLU A 199 -21.36 -27.79 -6.30
C GLU A 199 -22.39 -26.73 -5.86
N HIS A 200 -21.96 -25.50 -5.57
CA HIS A 200 -22.83 -24.42 -5.12
C HIS A 200 -24.06 -24.21 -6.02
N ASN A 201 -23.89 -24.34 -7.34
CA ASN A 201 -24.96 -24.19 -8.32
C ASN A 201 -25.36 -25.51 -9.00
N LYS A 202 -24.84 -26.64 -8.52
CA LYS A 202 -25.18 -27.96 -9.06
C LYS A 202 -26.68 -28.23 -8.88
N GLY A 203 -27.37 -28.45 -9.97
CA GLY A 203 -28.83 -28.66 -9.97
C GLY A 203 -29.69 -27.40 -10.22
N LYS A 204 -29.08 -26.20 -10.21
CA LYS A 204 -29.81 -24.94 -10.56
C LYS A 204 -29.84 -24.70 -12.07
N GLY A 205 -29.14 -25.46 -12.89
CA GLY A 205 -29.06 -25.28 -14.35
C GLY A 205 -28.35 -24.01 -14.80
N LYS A 206 -27.61 -23.37 -13.90
CA LYS A 206 -26.82 -22.16 -14.15
C LYS A 206 -25.34 -22.39 -13.86
N PRO A 207 -24.42 -21.78 -14.62
CA PRO A 207 -23.01 -21.81 -14.31
C PRO A 207 -22.72 -21.09 -12.98
N THR A 208 -21.75 -21.56 -12.26
CA THR A 208 -21.27 -20.90 -11.05
C THR A 208 -20.39 -19.72 -11.44
N LYS A 209 -20.77 -18.52 -10.99
CA LYS A 209 -19.96 -17.32 -11.10
C LYS A 209 -18.92 -17.29 -9.98
N VAL A 210 -17.68 -16.97 -10.28
CA VAL A 210 -16.62 -16.79 -9.30
C VAL A 210 -16.12 -15.36 -9.36
N ALA A 211 -16.33 -14.60 -8.29
CA ALA A 211 -15.88 -13.22 -8.13
C ALA A 211 -14.70 -13.17 -7.17
N MET A 212 -13.60 -12.55 -7.59
CA MET A 212 -12.36 -12.48 -6.80
C MET A 212 -11.92 -11.03 -6.59
N PHE A 213 -11.30 -10.79 -5.45
CA PHE A 213 -10.75 -9.48 -5.13
C PHE A 213 -9.42 -9.59 -4.37
N CYS A 214 -8.62 -8.53 -4.42
CA CYS A 214 -7.43 -8.34 -3.61
C CYS A 214 -7.20 -6.85 -3.37
N THR A 215 -6.14 -6.47 -2.66
CA THR A 215 -5.85 -5.09 -2.31
C THR A 215 -5.85 -4.14 -3.51
N GLY A 216 -5.06 -4.42 -4.55
CA GLY A 216 -4.88 -3.52 -5.69
C GLY A 216 -5.26 -4.09 -7.06
N GLY A 217 -5.73 -5.35 -7.16
CA GLY A 217 -6.14 -5.98 -8.42
C GLY A 217 -5.13 -6.98 -9.00
N ILE A 218 -3.82 -6.81 -8.77
CA ILE A 218 -2.77 -7.60 -9.42
C ILE A 218 -2.87 -9.12 -9.18
N ARG A 219 -3.17 -9.56 -7.94
CA ARG A 219 -3.35 -11.00 -7.65
C ARG A 219 -4.54 -11.56 -8.42
N CYS A 220 -5.60 -10.75 -8.54
CA CYS A 220 -6.81 -11.18 -9.23
C CYS A 220 -6.60 -11.40 -10.71
N GLU A 221 -5.78 -10.62 -11.39
CA GLU A 221 -5.46 -10.87 -12.80
C GLU A 221 -4.82 -12.25 -12.98
N LYS A 222 -3.86 -12.62 -12.14
CA LYS A 222 -3.27 -13.97 -12.17
C LYS A 222 -4.24 -15.06 -11.75
N SER A 223 -4.97 -14.88 -10.64
CA SER A 223 -5.88 -15.91 -10.16
C SER A 223 -7.07 -16.14 -11.07
N THR A 224 -7.60 -15.10 -11.73
CA THR A 224 -8.67 -15.29 -12.71
C THR A 224 -8.17 -15.95 -13.99
N ALA A 225 -6.97 -15.61 -14.47
CA ALA A 225 -6.34 -16.30 -15.59
C ALA A 225 -6.12 -17.78 -15.26
N PHE A 226 -5.66 -18.10 -14.06
CA PHE A 226 -5.51 -19.45 -13.56
C PHE A 226 -6.86 -20.20 -13.53
N LEU A 227 -7.92 -19.63 -12.95
CA LEU A 227 -9.22 -20.28 -12.91
C LEU A 227 -9.78 -20.57 -14.32
N LYS A 228 -9.54 -19.67 -15.28
CA LYS A 228 -9.93 -19.92 -16.67
C LYS A 228 -9.18 -21.12 -17.27
N GLN A 229 -7.89 -21.28 -16.99
CA GLN A 229 -7.15 -22.49 -17.39
C GLN A 229 -7.64 -23.77 -16.70
N GLU A 230 -8.12 -23.65 -15.46
CA GLU A 230 -8.77 -24.75 -14.75
C GLU A 230 -10.21 -25.03 -15.25
N GLY A 231 -10.66 -24.33 -16.31
CA GLY A 231 -11.95 -24.57 -16.96
C GLY A 231 -13.15 -23.87 -16.35
N ILE A 232 -12.95 -22.82 -15.56
CA ILE A 232 -14.02 -21.96 -15.06
C ILE A 232 -14.19 -20.79 -16.04
N GLU A 233 -15.37 -20.66 -16.65
CA GLU A 233 -15.63 -19.64 -17.66
C GLU A 233 -16.09 -18.31 -17.04
N ASP A 234 -17.04 -18.34 -16.11
CA ASP A 234 -17.65 -17.16 -15.49
C ASP A 234 -16.81 -16.66 -14.30
N VAL A 235 -15.66 -16.05 -14.61
CA VAL A 235 -14.72 -15.53 -13.62
C VAL A 235 -14.65 -14.02 -13.70
N PHE A 236 -14.84 -13.37 -12.56
CA PHE A 236 -14.89 -11.92 -12.40
C PHE A 236 -13.89 -11.45 -11.36
N HIS A 237 -13.44 -10.21 -11.47
CA HIS A 237 -12.66 -9.60 -10.41
C HIS A 237 -12.88 -8.10 -10.30
N LEU A 238 -12.70 -7.60 -9.07
CA LEU A 238 -12.88 -6.20 -8.73
C LEU A 238 -11.78 -5.34 -9.39
N LYS A 239 -12.18 -4.48 -10.31
CA LYS A 239 -11.28 -3.57 -11.01
C LYS A 239 -10.66 -2.56 -10.03
N GLY A 240 -9.34 -2.47 -10.04
CA GLY A 240 -8.60 -1.61 -9.11
C GLY A 240 -8.54 -2.14 -7.68
N GLY A 241 -9.18 -3.28 -7.39
CA GLY A 241 -9.17 -3.94 -6.10
C GLY A 241 -9.88 -3.16 -4.98
N ILE A 242 -9.64 -3.58 -3.73
CA ILE A 242 -10.24 -2.97 -2.54
C ILE A 242 -9.92 -1.48 -2.46
N LEU A 243 -8.71 -1.07 -2.83
CA LEU A 243 -8.31 0.34 -2.78
C LEU A 243 -9.25 1.21 -3.62
N LYS A 244 -9.57 0.79 -4.85
CA LYS A 244 -10.47 1.54 -5.71
C LYS A 244 -11.90 1.53 -5.20
N TYR A 245 -12.34 0.41 -4.62
CA TYR A 245 -13.65 0.30 -3.99
C TYR A 245 -13.80 1.26 -2.80
N LEU A 246 -12.85 1.27 -1.87
CA LEU A 246 -12.85 2.16 -0.70
C LEU A 246 -12.71 3.64 -1.06
N GLU A 247 -12.12 3.95 -2.22
CA GLU A 247 -12.02 5.32 -2.74
C GLU A 247 -13.35 5.81 -3.33
N THR A 248 -14.10 4.92 -3.99
CA THR A 248 -15.21 5.35 -4.87
C THR A 248 -16.59 4.97 -4.38
N VAL A 249 -16.74 3.88 -3.61
CA VAL A 249 -18.03 3.45 -3.07
C VAL A 249 -18.28 4.13 -1.73
N PRO A 250 -19.43 4.81 -1.54
CA PRO A 250 -19.76 5.43 -0.26
C PRO A 250 -19.79 4.39 0.87
N GLU A 251 -19.32 4.78 2.06
CA GLU A 251 -19.29 3.89 3.23
C GLU A 251 -20.69 3.35 3.59
N THR A 252 -21.72 4.16 3.39
CA THR A 252 -23.13 3.79 3.64
C THR A 252 -23.66 2.69 2.71
N GLU A 253 -23.02 2.47 1.56
CA GLU A 253 -23.39 1.46 0.57
C GLU A 253 -22.40 0.28 0.57
N SER A 254 -21.38 0.36 1.41
CA SER A 254 -20.27 -0.58 1.40
C SER A 254 -20.63 -1.94 2.00
N LEU A 255 -20.29 -3.00 1.28
CA LEU A 255 -20.26 -4.38 1.79
C LEU A 255 -18.89 -4.80 2.33
N TRP A 256 -17.92 -3.88 2.34
CA TRP A 256 -16.64 -4.08 2.99
C TRP A 256 -16.78 -3.99 4.51
N ARG A 257 -16.12 -4.90 5.23
CA ARG A 257 -16.08 -4.92 6.70
C ARG A 257 -14.64 -4.82 7.18
N GLY A 258 -14.37 -3.92 8.12
CA GLY A 258 -13.02 -3.68 8.66
C GLY A 258 -12.18 -2.73 7.80
N GLU A 259 -10.86 -2.85 7.91
CA GLU A 259 -9.88 -2.03 7.22
C GLU A 259 -9.13 -2.84 6.15
N CYS A 260 -8.49 -2.18 5.21
CA CYS A 260 -7.70 -2.83 4.16
C CYS A 260 -6.21 -2.78 4.52
N PHE A 261 -5.56 -3.94 4.63
CA PHE A 261 -4.11 -4.02 4.83
C PHE A 261 -3.35 -3.46 3.62
N VAL A 262 -2.34 -2.62 3.89
CA VAL A 262 -1.41 -2.07 2.90
C VAL A 262 0.04 -2.36 3.29
N PHE A 263 0.93 -2.44 2.28
CA PHE A 263 2.30 -2.91 2.46
C PHE A 263 3.29 -1.76 2.78
N ASP A 264 2.84 -0.78 3.56
CA ASP A 264 3.65 0.34 4.04
C ASP A 264 3.40 0.61 5.53
N GLN A 265 3.99 1.68 6.09
CA GLN A 265 3.90 1.95 7.53
C GLN A 265 2.55 2.45 8.02
N ARG A 266 1.62 2.76 7.13
CA ARG A 266 0.21 3.03 7.51
C ARG A 266 -0.48 1.76 7.98
N VAL A 267 0.03 0.59 7.59
CA VAL A 267 -0.45 -0.76 7.91
C VAL A 267 -1.83 -1.05 7.34
N THR A 268 -2.81 -0.19 7.60
CA THR A 268 -4.20 -0.31 7.13
C THR A 268 -4.76 1.02 6.68
N ILE A 269 -5.77 0.95 5.83
CA ILE A 269 -6.57 2.10 5.39
C ILE A 269 -8.05 1.74 5.36
N GLY A 270 -8.90 2.73 5.57
CA GLY A 270 -10.35 2.65 5.50
C GLY A 270 -10.96 3.36 4.29
N HIS A 271 -12.28 3.62 4.35
CA HIS A 271 -13.00 4.40 3.34
C HIS A 271 -12.38 5.78 3.12
N GLY A 272 -12.39 6.25 1.87
CA GLY A 272 -11.70 7.48 1.47
C GLY A 272 -10.19 7.36 1.52
N LEU A 273 -9.64 6.15 1.64
CA LEU A 273 -8.21 5.85 1.77
C LEU A 273 -7.55 6.52 2.98
N VAL A 274 -8.33 6.76 4.04
CA VAL A 274 -7.87 7.32 5.31
C VAL A 274 -7.04 6.27 6.06
N GLU A 275 -5.96 6.71 6.71
CA GLU A 275 -5.11 5.85 7.53
C GLU A 275 -5.92 5.17 8.65
N GLY A 276 -5.72 3.87 8.82
CA GLY A 276 -6.47 3.04 9.75
C GLY A 276 -5.88 3.00 11.17
N SER A 277 -6.36 2.05 11.96
CA SER A 277 -6.07 1.98 13.41
C SER A 277 -5.01 0.95 13.79
N TYR A 278 -4.62 0.07 12.87
CA TYR A 278 -3.67 -1.00 13.14
C TYR A 278 -2.22 -0.50 13.13
N THR A 279 -1.40 -1.16 13.92
CA THR A 279 0.07 -1.03 13.89
C THR A 279 0.70 -2.33 13.38
N LEU A 280 1.99 -2.30 13.05
CA LEU A 280 2.71 -3.47 12.56
C LEU A 280 3.49 -4.14 13.68
N CYS A 281 3.33 -5.44 13.87
CA CYS A 281 4.24 -6.20 14.71
C CYS A 281 5.64 -6.24 14.06
N HIS A 282 6.64 -5.64 14.69
CA HIS A 282 8.00 -5.56 14.15
C HIS A 282 8.74 -6.91 14.13
N ALA A 283 8.21 -7.95 14.80
CA ALA A 283 8.76 -9.30 14.78
C ALA A 283 8.22 -10.15 13.62
N CYS A 284 6.89 -10.23 13.43
CA CYS A 284 6.28 -11.10 12.42
C CYS A 284 5.68 -10.35 11.22
N ARG A 285 5.55 -9.03 11.30
CA ARG A 285 4.96 -8.17 10.27
C ARG A 285 3.45 -8.34 10.05
N ARG A 286 2.76 -9.01 10.96
CA ARG A 286 1.29 -9.05 10.99
C ARG A 286 0.74 -7.76 11.58
N PRO A 287 -0.48 -7.34 11.18
CA PRO A 287 -1.18 -6.21 11.80
C PRO A 287 -1.52 -6.51 13.28
N VAL A 288 -1.56 -5.48 14.08
CA VAL A 288 -1.84 -5.51 15.52
C VAL A 288 -2.89 -4.43 15.82
N ASP A 289 -4.02 -4.82 16.33
CA ASP A 289 -5.09 -3.91 16.73
C ASP A 289 -4.92 -3.43 18.19
N GLU A 290 -5.90 -2.70 18.69
CA GLU A 290 -5.88 -2.19 20.05
C GLU A 290 -6.03 -3.32 21.11
N ALA A 291 -6.86 -4.32 20.83
CA ALA A 291 -7.04 -5.47 21.74
C ALA A 291 -5.76 -6.30 21.85
N ASP A 292 -5.09 -6.52 20.73
CA ASP A 292 -3.79 -7.18 20.68
C ASP A 292 -2.74 -6.44 21.53
N ARG A 293 -2.71 -5.10 21.47
CA ARG A 293 -1.78 -4.26 22.27
C ARG A 293 -2.01 -4.36 23.77
N HIS A 294 -3.24 -4.66 24.19
CA HIS A 294 -3.57 -4.87 25.61
C HIS A 294 -3.32 -6.32 26.07
N SER A 295 -2.98 -7.22 25.17
CA SER A 295 -2.70 -8.62 25.50
C SER A 295 -1.39 -8.76 26.29
N PRO A 296 -1.32 -9.67 27.29
CA PRO A 296 -0.08 -9.98 28.02
C PRO A 296 0.99 -10.64 27.12
N LEU A 297 0.62 -11.09 25.91
CA LEU A 297 1.52 -11.65 24.92
C LEU A 297 2.12 -10.60 23.98
N TYR A 298 1.66 -9.35 24.09
CA TYR A 298 2.20 -8.23 23.32
C TYR A 298 3.41 -7.60 24.04
N GLU A 299 4.50 -7.50 23.30
CA GLU A 299 5.67 -6.73 23.69
C GLU A 299 6.13 -5.94 22.48
N GLU A 300 6.12 -4.59 22.58
CA GLU A 300 6.45 -3.72 21.46
C GLU A 300 7.84 -4.03 20.88
N GLY A 301 7.91 -4.15 19.56
CA GLY A 301 9.14 -4.51 18.86
C GLY A 301 9.53 -6.00 18.94
N VAL A 302 8.88 -6.81 19.78
CA VAL A 302 9.31 -8.17 20.14
C VAL A 302 8.30 -9.24 19.76
N SER A 303 7.02 -9.09 20.12
CA SER A 303 5.99 -10.09 19.86
C SER A 303 4.58 -9.49 19.84
N CYS A 304 3.66 -10.16 19.15
CA CYS A 304 2.22 -9.96 19.27
C CYS A 304 1.54 -11.29 19.61
N PRO A 305 0.24 -11.30 20.02
CA PRO A 305 -0.47 -12.53 20.33
C PRO A 305 -0.35 -13.61 19.27
N ALA A 306 -0.40 -13.24 17.98
CA ALA A 306 -0.31 -14.18 16.87
C ALA A 306 1.08 -14.83 16.71
N CYS A 307 2.16 -14.17 17.10
CA CYS A 307 3.51 -14.71 16.90
C CYS A 307 4.26 -15.09 18.19
N HIS A 308 3.68 -14.81 19.36
CA HIS A 308 4.37 -15.06 20.64
C HIS A 308 4.80 -16.52 20.79
N ALA A 309 3.91 -17.48 20.48
CA ALA A 309 4.22 -18.90 20.56
C ALA A 309 5.09 -19.41 19.39
N GLU A 310 5.19 -18.66 18.29
CA GLU A 310 6.02 -19.00 17.12
C GLU A 310 7.51 -18.65 17.32
N ARG A 311 7.86 -17.95 18.40
CA ARG A 311 9.21 -17.42 18.65
C ARG A 311 9.86 -18.05 19.86
N THR A 312 11.12 -18.42 19.73
CA THR A 312 11.92 -18.88 20.88
C THR A 312 12.31 -17.71 21.79
N ASP A 313 12.74 -18.04 23.01
CA ASP A 313 13.21 -17.03 23.97
C ASP A 313 14.43 -16.25 23.44
N GLU A 314 15.34 -16.94 22.73
CA GLU A 314 16.51 -16.33 22.10
C GLU A 314 16.08 -15.35 20.98
N GLN A 315 15.09 -15.71 20.17
CA GLN A 315 14.58 -14.82 19.14
C GLN A 315 13.92 -13.58 19.77
N ARG A 316 13.13 -13.74 20.83
CA ARG A 316 12.53 -12.62 21.55
C ARG A 316 13.62 -11.71 22.17
N ALA A 317 14.65 -12.29 22.77
CA ALA A 317 15.78 -11.53 23.32
C ALA A 317 16.52 -10.71 22.21
N SER A 318 16.74 -11.31 21.04
CA SER A 318 17.33 -10.61 19.89
C SER A 318 16.45 -9.46 19.38
N TYR A 319 15.12 -9.65 19.32
CA TYR A 319 14.19 -8.59 18.91
C TYR A 319 14.13 -7.45 19.94
N ARG A 320 14.18 -7.77 21.24
CA ARG A 320 14.24 -6.80 22.34
C ARG A 320 15.50 -5.93 22.26
N GLU A 321 16.66 -6.55 21.98
CA GLU A 321 17.89 -5.80 21.78
C GLU A 321 17.83 -4.91 20.54
N ARG A 322 17.30 -5.40 19.42
CA ARG A 322 17.10 -4.59 18.21
C ARG A 322 16.21 -3.38 18.49
N HIS A 323 15.07 -3.58 19.15
CA HIS A 323 14.13 -2.50 19.50
C HIS A 323 14.79 -1.48 20.41
N ARG A 324 15.58 -1.93 21.39
CA ARG A 324 16.38 -1.06 22.25
C ARG A 324 17.38 -0.20 21.46
N GLN A 325 18.07 -0.77 20.48
CA GLN A 325 19.00 -0.03 19.62
C GLN A 325 18.30 0.99 18.73
N GLU A 326 17.12 0.64 18.20
CA GLU A 326 16.28 1.56 17.43
C GLU A 326 15.84 2.76 18.28
N ALA A 327 15.39 2.51 19.51
CA ALA A 327 14.99 3.58 20.45
C ALA A 327 16.17 4.49 20.84
N LEU A 328 17.35 3.92 21.10
CA LEU A 328 18.57 4.70 21.41
C LEU A 328 18.99 5.57 20.23
N ALA A 329 18.94 5.05 19.01
CA ALA A 329 19.26 5.82 17.81
C ALA A 329 18.26 6.98 17.60
N ALA A 330 16.97 6.71 17.80
CA ALA A 330 15.93 7.74 17.71
C ALA A 330 16.12 8.85 18.76
N ALA A 331 16.43 8.49 20.01
CA ALA A 331 16.71 9.45 21.09
C ALA A 331 17.95 10.33 20.78
N GLN A 332 18.87 9.85 19.96
CA GLN A 332 20.06 10.59 19.51
C GLN A 332 19.86 11.31 18.18
N GLY A 333 18.63 11.31 17.63
CA GLY A 333 18.33 11.91 16.31
C GLY A 333 19.06 11.24 15.15
N ARG A 334 19.53 9.99 15.31
CA ARG A 334 20.26 9.25 14.28
C ARG A 334 19.35 8.25 13.59
N PRO A 335 19.39 8.16 12.24
CA PRO A 335 18.69 7.11 11.53
C PRO A 335 19.31 5.74 11.86
N HIS A 336 18.49 4.76 12.27
CA HIS A 336 18.89 3.38 12.50
C HIS A 336 18.38 2.47 11.38
N VAL A 337 17.06 2.44 11.21
CA VAL A 337 16.42 1.69 10.13
C VAL A 337 16.46 2.50 8.83
N GLY A 338 16.96 1.90 7.76
CA GLY A 338 17.08 2.56 6.45
C GLY A 338 18.27 3.51 6.30
N ALA A 339 19.17 3.56 7.28
CA ALA A 339 20.45 4.27 7.12
C ALA A 339 21.24 3.68 5.93
N VAL A 340 21.70 4.55 5.04
CA VAL A 340 22.60 4.16 3.94
C VAL A 340 23.98 3.96 4.55
N ARG A 341 24.62 2.82 4.26
CA ARG A 341 26.01 2.57 4.71
C ARG A 341 26.95 3.59 4.07
N ALA A 342 28.04 3.94 4.78
CA ALA A 342 29.02 4.92 4.30
C ALA A 342 29.59 4.56 2.91
N GLU A 343 29.80 3.27 2.65
CA GLU A 343 30.24 2.72 1.36
C GLU A 343 29.28 3.00 0.19
N GLU A 344 27.96 3.10 0.48
CA GLU A 344 26.96 3.42 -0.53
C GLU A 344 26.81 4.93 -0.78
N ARG A 345 27.39 5.77 0.11
CA ARG A 345 27.38 7.24 -0.01
C ARG A 345 28.53 7.80 -0.82
N GLY A 346 29.52 6.98 -1.16
CA GLY A 346 30.74 7.45 -1.85
C GLY A 346 31.63 8.35 -1.00
N ASP A 347 31.44 8.39 0.31
CA ASP A 347 32.33 9.08 1.22
C ASP A 347 33.62 8.27 1.38
N PRO A 348 34.81 8.88 1.27
CA PRO A 348 36.06 8.17 1.50
C PRO A 348 36.09 7.68 2.96
N ALA A 349 36.50 6.44 3.13
CA ALA A 349 36.72 5.87 4.46
C ALA A 349 37.77 6.73 5.22
N GLU A 350 37.36 7.31 6.36
CA GLU A 350 38.32 7.89 7.33
C GLU A 350 39.07 6.80 8.07
#